data_d8276afe0f31d056b3b121bd3abf13c2
#
_entry.id   d8276afe0f31d056b3b121bd3abf13c2
#
_cell.length_a   1.000
_cell.length_b   1.000
_cell.length_c   1.000
_cell.angle_alpha   90.00
_cell.angle_beta   90.00
_cell.angle_gamma   90.00
#
_symmetry.space_group_name_H-M   'P 1'
#
loop_
_entity.id
_entity.type
_entity.pdbx_description
1 polymer ?
#
loop_
_entity_poly.entity_id
_entity_poly.type
_entity_poly.pdbx_seq_one_letter_code
_entity_poly.pdbx_strand_id
1 'polypeptide(L)' 'MLSEHQNKNANYLRILMTLRTLRQSGDITEKEYRRAKKYYQALTGADIVLAD' A
#
# COMPACT_ATOMS: atom_id res chain seq x y z
N MET A 1 -3.26 9.81 -21.02
CA MET A 1 -2.66 9.94 -19.69
C MET A 1 -3.72 9.72 -18.61
N LEU A 2 -3.34 9.03 -17.56
CA LEU A 2 -4.27 8.77 -16.48
C LEU A 2 -4.44 10.01 -15.62
N SER A 3 -5.66 10.30 -15.23
CA SER A 3 -5.88 11.39 -14.30
C SER A 3 -5.54 10.93 -12.88
N GLU A 4 -5.17 11.89 -12.05
CA GLU A 4 -4.69 11.58 -10.73
C GLU A 4 -5.74 10.93 -9.84
N HIS A 5 -6.97 11.41 -9.94
CA HIS A 5 -8.02 10.85 -9.07
C HIS A 5 -8.42 9.43 -9.50
N GLN A 6 -8.06 9.03 -10.71
CA GLN A 6 -8.30 7.66 -11.15
C GLN A 6 -7.18 6.72 -10.74
N ASN A 7 -6.10 7.27 -10.18
CA ASN A 7 -4.91 6.50 -9.84
C ASN A 7 -4.78 6.20 -8.36
N LYS A 8 -5.81 6.51 -7.56
CA LYS A 8 -5.68 6.31 -6.12
C LYS A 8 -5.42 4.84 -5.78
N ASN A 9 -6.13 3.93 -6.46
CA ASN A 9 -5.94 2.50 -6.23
C ASN A 9 -4.61 2.02 -6.78
N ALA A 10 -4.20 2.55 -7.94
CA ALA A 10 -2.91 2.19 -8.51
C ALA A 10 -1.77 2.68 -7.63
N ASN A 11 -1.89 3.88 -7.08
CA ASN A 11 -0.88 4.41 -6.17
C ASN A 11 -0.78 3.55 -4.92
N TYR A 12 -1.92 3.16 -4.36
CA TYR A 12 -1.95 2.30 -3.20
C TYR A 12 -1.28 0.96 -3.48
N LEU A 13 -1.61 0.34 -4.63
CA LEU A 13 -1.02 -0.93 -5.00
C LEU A 13 0.50 -0.84 -5.13
N ARG A 14 0.99 0.25 -5.71
CA ARG A 14 2.42 0.46 -5.86
C ARG A 14 3.09 0.54 -4.49
N ILE A 15 2.50 1.31 -3.59
CA ILE A 15 3.01 1.42 -2.23
C ILE A 15 2.99 0.07 -1.54
N LEU A 16 1.89 -0.67 -1.70
CA LEU A 16 1.73 -1.96 -1.07
C LEU A 16 2.79 -2.95 -1.56
N MET A 17 3.09 -2.93 -2.84
CA MET A 17 4.14 -3.80 -3.39
C MET A 17 5.49 -3.49 -2.77
N THR A 18 5.79 -2.22 -2.60
CA THR A 18 7.03 -1.81 -1.95
C THR A 18 7.07 -2.31 -0.50
N LEU A 19 5.97 -2.15 0.22
CA LEU A 19 5.88 -2.61 1.60
C LEU A 19 6.06 -4.12 1.70
N ARG A 20 5.47 -4.87 0.78
CA ARG A 20 5.60 -6.32 0.78
C ARG A 20 7.05 -6.74 0.55
N THR A 21 7.73 -6.05 -0.35
CA THR A 21 9.14 -6.31 -0.60
C THR A 21 9.96 -6.06 0.67
N LEU A 22 9.71 -4.96 1.34
CA LEU A 22 10.42 -4.62 2.58
C LEU A 22 10.17 -5.66 3.66
N ARG A 23 8.93 -6.14 3.76
CA ARG A 23 8.62 -7.17 4.74
C ARG A 23 9.36 -8.48 4.42
N GLN A 24 9.38 -8.86 3.16
CA GLN A 24 10.04 -10.09 2.75
C GLN A 24 11.55 -10.03 2.99
N SER A 25 12.13 -8.87 2.81
CA SER A 25 13.57 -8.70 3.01
C SER A 25 13.94 -8.54 4.48
N GLY A 26 12.93 -8.38 5.34
CA GLY A 26 13.18 -8.22 6.77
C GLY A 26 13.43 -6.79 7.20
N ASP A 27 13.26 -5.83 6.29
CA ASP A 27 13.48 -4.43 6.62
C ASP A 27 12.37 -3.87 7.50
N ILE A 28 11.17 -4.45 7.42
CA ILE A 28 10.08 -4.10 8.31
C ILE A 28 9.44 -5.38 8.83
N THR A 29 8.81 -5.28 10.00
CA THR A 29 8.14 -6.41 10.60
C THR A 29 6.73 -6.55 10.05
N GLU A 30 6.10 -7.69 10.34
CA GLU A 30 4.70 -7.90 9.96
C GLU A 30 3.81 -6.81 10.57
N LYS A 31 4.06 -6.44 11.80
CA LYS A 31 3.29 -5.41 12.49
C LYS A 31 3.44 -4.06 11.80
N GLU A 32 4.67 -3.72 11.42
CA GLU A 32 4.95 -2.49 10.72
C GLU A 32 4.30 -2.46 9.35
N TYR A 33 4.33 -3.61 8.68
CA TYR A 33 3.69 -3.74 7.38
C TYR A 33 2.19 -3.46 7.47
N ARG A 34 1.52 -4.07 8.43
CA ARG A 34 0.08 -3.89 8.60
C ARG A 34 -0.28 -2.46 8.94
N ARG A 35 0.52 -1.85 9.80
CA ARG A 35 0.30 -0.46 10.19
C ARG A 35 0.48 0.48 9.00
N ALA A 36 1.54 0.29 8.23
CA ALA A 36 1.80 1.11 7.06
C ALA A 36 0.72 0.91 6.00
N LYS A 37 0.28 -0.32 5.79
CA LYS A 37 -0.77 -0.62 4.83
C LYS A 37 -2.03 0.16 5.16
N LYS A 38 -2.44 0.16 6.41
CA LYS A 38 -3.63 0.88 6.84
C LYS A 38 -3.44 2.39 6.66
N TYR A 39 -2.28 2.88 7.03
CA TYR A 39 -1.97 4.30 6.91
C TYR A 39 -2.06 4.76 5.46
N TYR A 40 -1.43 4.04 4.55
CA TYR A 40 -1.40 4.45 3.15
C TYR A 40 -2.74 4.24 2.46
N GLN A 41 -3.54 3.28 2.90
CA GLN A 41 -4.88 3.14 2.38
C GLN A 41 -5.69 4.39 2.68
N ALA A 42 -5.60 4.90 3.89
CA ALA A 42 -6.30 6.12 4.26
C ALA A 42 -5.75 7.32 3.52
N LEU A 43 -4.42 7.39 3.39
CA LEU A 43 -3.77 8.52 2.76
C LEU A 43 -4.12 8.63 1.28
N THR A 44 -4.12 7.51 0.57
CA THR A 44 -4.40 7.48 -0.86
C THR A 44 -5.90 7.52 -1.16
N GLY A 45 -6.73 7.20 -0.19
CA GLY A 45 -8.16 7.10 -0.41
C GLY A 45 -8.56 5.88 -1.23
N ALA A 46 -7.71 4.84 -1.26
CA ALA A 46 -7.98 3.66 -2.05
C ALA A 46 -9.25 2.95 -1.58
N ASP A 47 -10.01 2.44 -2.55
CA ASP A 47 -11.26 1.73 -2.27
C ASP A 47 -11.06 0.23 -2.14
N ILE A 48 -9.93 -0.27 -2.63
CA ILE A 48 -9.68 -1.71 -2.62
C ILE A 48 -9.09 -2.14 -1.30
N VAL A 49 -9.48 -3.33 -0.86
CA VAL A 49 -8.92 -3.95 0.33
C VAL A 49 -8.33 -5.27 -0.11
N LEU A 50 -7.02 -5.40 0.05
CA LEU A 50 -6.33 -6.61 -0.35
C LEU A 50 -6.08 -7.47 0.87
N ALA A 51 -6.43 -8.75 0.75
CA ALA A 51 -6.12 -9.73 1.79
C ALA A 51 -4.66 -10.16 1.63
N ASP A 52 -3.99 -10.32 2.72
CA ASP A 52 -2.60 -10.77 2.71
C ASP A 52 -2.49 -12.23 3.10
#